data_af31d7daf7a86d890c93696bde14b123
#
_entry.id   af31d7daf7a86d890c93696bde14b123
#
_cell.length_a   1.000
_cell.length_b   1.000
_cell.length_c   1.000
_cell.angle_alpha   90.00
_cell.angle_beta   90.00
_cell.angle_gamma   90.00
#
_symmetry.space_group_name_H-M   'P 1'
#
loop_
_entity.id
_entity.type
_entity.pdbx_description
1 polymer ?
#
loop_
_entity_poly.entity_id
_entity_poly.type
_entity_poly.pdbx_seq_one_letter_code
_entity_poly.pdbx_strand_id
1 'polypeptide(L)'
;MPDWDAATQETVEHLVRLVRAETVNPPGNEEPAVRILKEILDREGFPARDCTVIESAPHRMSLVARLRGDGSRRPLLLSGHTDVVPIERDHWAHDPFGGEVIDGAVWGRGTLDMKGFLAMYLQVFLQARREKLPLKRDLILAAVADEEAGFDHGSKFLVDHHRSLIEAEYGVTEGGALTMHAAGRRLYPIQVSERGVCWMRMTARGRPGHGSIPHADNAVLHLAQALEKIRRARHLPVHLTSTFRRMMAETARQLGFPLGLAIAMLRSPAVVSLVLDLMPAESRGLLASMTTNTVNPTMLQAGLKANVIPSEAQATLDCRKLPGQSVEDVQREIRRIVGAGFDLEPLHVTLGTEFPAESPFYRILDEATRRMDPGGLVMPMLMPGATDASEYQRAGIQVYGFTPGIMPPGIVLMKLAHGHDERLPVSFVRSGLPALWEVIREAGL
;
A
#
# COMPACT_ATOMS: atom_id res chain seq x y z
N MET A 1 22.70 -14.59 18.95
CA MET A 1 21.45 -14.42 18.16
C MET A 1 20.37 -13.95 19.12
N PRO A 2 19.49 -13.05 18.70
CA PRO A 2 18.42 -12.55 19.56
C PRO A 2 17.52 -13.65 20.10
N ASP A 3 16.97 -13.44 21.29
CA ASP A 3 15.89 -14.27 21.83
C ASP A 3 14.58 -13.84 21.13
N TRP A 4 14.15 -14.62 20.14
CA TRP A 4 12.97 -14.28 19.33
C TRP A 4 11.66 -14.44 20.08
N ASP A 5 11.59 -15.24 21.14
CA ASP A 5 10.39 -15.34 21.96
C ASP A 5 10.22 -14.06 22.80
N ALA A 6 11.29 -13.60 23.44
CA ALA A 6 11.29 -12.33 24.17
C ALA A 6 11.03 -11.14 23.22
N ALA A 7 11.68 -11.12 22.05
CA ALA A 7 11.47 -10.08 21.04
C ALA A 7 10.03 -10.06 20.50
N THR A 8 9.40 -11.23 20.31
CA THR A 8 7.99 -11.33 19.90
C THR A 8 7.07 -10.75 20.97
N GLN A 9 7.30 -11.10 22.24
CA GLN A 9 6.51 -10.57 23.35
C GLN A 9 6.62 -9.05 23.45
N GLU A 10 7.83 -8.51 23.37
CA GLU A 10 8.08 -7.06 23.39
C GLU A 10 7.41 -6.35 22.18
N THR A 11 7.47 -6.96 20.98
CA THR A 11 6.77 -6.42 19.79
C THR A 11 5.27 -6.36 20.00
N VAL A 12 4.67 -7.39 20.60
CA VAL A 12 3.24 -7.42 20.93
C VAL A 12 2.90 -6.32 21.94
N GLU A 13 3.72 -6.09 22.96
CA GLU A 13 3.53 -5.01 23.93
C GLU A 13 3.59 -3.63 23.26
N HIS A 14 4.55 -3.41 22.35
CA HIS A 14 4.64 -2.18 21.57
C HIS A 14 3.41 -2.01 20.67
N LEU A 15 2.98 -3.06 19.99
CA LEU A 15 1.78 -3.03 19.13
C LEU A 15 0.52 -2.69 19.94
N VAL A 16 0.31 -3.32 21.08
CA VAL A 16 -0.83 -3.03 21.98
C VAL A 16 -0.87 -1.55 22.35
N ARG A 17 0.28 -0.96 22.71
CA ARG A 17 0.36 0.47 23.01
C ARG A 17 0.03 1.35 21.80
N LEU A 18 0.53 0.99 20.61
CA LEU A 18 0.27 1.73 19.37
C LEU A 18 -1.20 1.62 18.94
N VAL A 19 -1.84 0.47 19.11
CA VAL A 19 -3.27 0.30 18.80
C VAL A 19 -4.14 1.19 19.71
N ARG A 20 -3.79 1.29 21.00
CA ARG A 20 -4.49 2.15 21.97
C ARG A 20 -4.31 3.64 21.71
N ALA A 21 -3.33 4.03 20.92
CA ALA A 21 -3.21 5.39 20.41
C ALA A 21 -4.17 5.58 19.24
N GLU A 22 -5.30 6.24 19.47
CA GLU A 22 -6.28 6.54 18.42
C GLU A 22 -5.72 7.58 17.46
N THR A 23 -5.38 7.16 16.25
CA THR A 23 -4.77 8.01 15.19
C THR A 23 -5.60 7.97 13.91
N VAL A 24 -6.92 8.07 14.05
CA VAL A 24 -7.86 8.00 12.92
C VAL A 24 -7.64 9.19 11.98
N ASN A 25 -7.54 8.90 10.68
CA ASN A 25 -7.38 9.87 9.62
C ASN A 25 -8.46 9.68 8.53
N PRO A 26 -9.28 10.68 8.19
CA PRO A 26 -9.34 12.01 8.79
C PRO A 26 -9.93 12.05 10.21
N PRO A 27 -9.66 13.08 11.07
CA PRO A 27 -8.89 14.29 10.74
C PRO A 27 -7.37 14.12 10.83
N GLY A 28 -6.85 13.01 11.38
CA GLY A 28 -5.46 12.75 11.66
C GLY A 28 -4.99 13.35 13.00
N ASN A 29 -4.35 12.52 13.80
CA ASN A 29 -3.72 12.88 15.08
C ASN A 29 -2.69 11.80 15.42
N GLU A 30 -1.54 11.87 14.81
CA GLU A 30 -0.49 10.86 14.98
C GLU A 30 0.38 11.11 16.22
N GLU A 31 0.23 12.27 16.88
CA GLU A 31 0.99 12.66 18.06
C GLU A 31 1.04 11.57 19.16
N PRO A 32 -0.08 10.90 19.57
CA PRO A 32 -0.03 9.86 20.59
C PRO A 32 0.85 8.67 20.22
N ALA A 33 0.81 8.21 18.96
CA ALA A 33 1.66 7.12 18.48
C ALA A 33 3.13 7.50 18.42
N VAL A 34 3.43 8.71 17.92
CA VAL A 34 4.79 9.26 17.87
C VAL A 34 5.39 9.42 19.27
N ARG A 35 4.60 9.86 20.26
CA ARG A 35 5.04 9.96 21.66
C ARG A 35 5.42 8.59 22.23
N ILE A 36 4.64 7.55 21.95
CA ILE A 36 4.94 6.16 22.37
C ILE A 36 6.27 5.70 21.78
N LEU A 37 6.46 5.89 20.47
CA LEU A 37 7.70 5.50 19.78
C LEU A 37 8.91 6.27 20.32
N LYS A 38 8.76 7.57 20.53
CA LYS A 38 9.82 8.41 21.10
C LYS A 38 10.20 7.97 22.51
N GLU A 39 9.21 7.66 23.36
CA GLU A 39 9.44 7.14 24.71
C GLU A 39 10.22 5.82 24.69
N ILE A 40 9.88 4.91 23.77
CA ILE A 40 10.60 3.64 23.62
C ILE A 40 12.07 3.90 23.22
N LEU A 41 12.31 4.74 22.23
CA LEU A 41 13.66 5.09 21.78
C LEU A 41 14.48 5.79 22.88
N ASP A 42 13.86 6.67 23.68
CA ASP A 42 14.52 7.32 24.80
C ASP A 42 14.94 6.33 25.90
N ARG A 43 14.07 5.36 26.23
CA ARG A 43 14.39 4.29 27.17
C ARG A 43 15.53 3.41 26.68
N GLU A 44 15.62 3.18 25.38
CA GLU A 44 16.74 2.46 24.74
C GLU A 44 18.01 3.34 24.63
N GLY A 45 17.97 4.58 25.07
CA GLY A 45 19.12 5.47 25.11
C GLY A 45 19.57 5.97 23.73
N PHE A 46 18.64 6.13 22.76
CA PHE A 46 18.97 6.79 21.51
C PHE A 46 19.28 8.27 21.77
N PRO A 47 20.40 8.81 21.22
CA PRO A 47 20.71 10.22 21.36
C PRO A 47 19.63 11.12 20.74
N ALA A 48 19.29 12.22 21.40
CA ALA A 48 18.29 13.17 20.88
C ALA A 48 18.60 13.66 19.46
N ARG A 49 19.89 13.82 19.10
CA ARG A 49 20.33 14.19 17.74
C ARG A 49 20.02 13.15 16.67
N ASP A 50 19.75 11.91 17.06
CA ASP A 50 19.47 10.79 16.16
C ASP A 50 17.97 10.39 16.19
N CYS A 51 17.13 11.16 16.90
CA CYS A 51 15.67 10.97 17.00
C CYS A 51 14.96 12.32 16.81
N THR A 52 14.44 12.55 15.62
CA THR A 52 13.75 13.80 15.25
C THR A 52 12.25 13.58 15.17
N VAL A 53 11.48 14.38 15.91
CA VAL A 53 10.02 14.49 15.74
C VAL A 53 9.75 15.68 14.84
N ILE A 54 8.92 15.49 13.83
CA ILE A 54 8.54 16.49 12.84
C ILE A 54 7.02 16.69 12.93
N GLU A 55 6.59 17.93 13.11
CA GLU A 55 5.19 18.33 13.09
C GLU A 55 4.92 19.11 11.81
N SER A 56 4.16 18.56 10.89
CA SER A 56 3.81 19.18 9.60
C SER A 56 2.59 20.10 9.70
N ALA A 57 1.70 19.83 10.64
CA ALA A 57 0.53 20.61 11.03
C ALA A 57 0.16 20.24 12.49
N PRO A 58 -0.72 20.96 13.18
CA PRO A 58 -1.12 20.62 14.54
C PRO A 58 -1.52 19.15 14.70
N HIS A 59 -0.82 18.43 15.59
CA HIS A 59 -1.00 16.99 15.87
C HIS A 59 -0.64 16.03 14.73
N ARG A 60 -0.21 16.52 13.56
CA ARG A 60 0.23 15.71 12.41
C ARG A 60 1.74 15.45 12.54
N MET A 61 2.09 14.44 13.29
CA MET A 61 3.48 14.18 13.67
C MET A 61 4.05 12.94 13.00
N SER A 62 5.32 13.05 12.58
CA SER A 62 6.17 11.95 12.15
C SER A 62 7.40 11.86 13.03
N LEU A 63 8.02 10.68 13.13
CA LEU A 63 9.26 10.45 13.85
C LEU A 63 10.28 9.79 12.91
N VAL A 64 11.51 10.32 12.89
CA VAL A 64 12.63 9.71 12.20
C VAL A 64 13.75 9.45 13.20
N ALA A 65 14.14 8.17 13.33
CA ALA A 65 15.25 7.74 14.16
C ALA A 65 16.36 7.13 13.31
N ARG A 66 17.62 7.34 13.69
CA ARG A 66 18.79 6.88 12.95
C ARG A 66 19.76 6.13 13.86
N LEU A 67 20.07 4.88 13.49
CA LEU A 67 21.16 4.11 14.06
C LEU A 67 22.37 4.22 13.12
N ARG A 68 23.46 4.79 13.63
CA ARG A 68 24.65 5.10 12.82
C ARG A 68 25.45 3.84 12.51
N GLY A 69 25.81 3.69 11.22
CA GLY A 69 26.84 2.76 10.73
C GLY A 69 28.18 3.47 10.54
N ASP A 70 29.12 2.81 9.85
CA ASP A 70 30.42 3.39 9.51
C ASP A 70 30.37 4.35 8.29
N GLY A 71 29.23 4.43 7.61
CA GLY A 71 28.99 5.32 6.47
C GLY A 71 29.63 4.87 5.15
N SER A 72 30.17 3.66 5.06
CA SER A 72 30.77 3.14 3.83
C SER A 72 29.75 2.79 2.74
N ARG A 73 28.46 2.67 3.12
CA ARG A 73 27.31 2.46 2.22
C ARG A 73 26.22 3.48 2.50
N ARG A 74 25.38 3.78 1.52
CA ARG A 74 24.19 4.62 1.69
C ARG A 74 23.19 3.96 2.63
N PRO A 75 22.40 4.75 3.39
CA PRO A 75 21.48 4.24 4.42
C PRO A 75 20.42 3.25 3.90
N LEU A 76 19.81 2.51 4.84
CA LEU A 76 18.62 1.67 4.66
C LEU A 76 17.47 2.26 5.47
N LEU A 77 16.30 2.42 4.84
CA LEU A 77 15.08 2.96 5.43
C LEU A 77 14.10 1.85 5.81
N LEU A 78 13.60 1.87 7.02
CA LEU A 78 12.43 1.13 7.49
C LEU A 78 11.31 2.15 7.70
N SER A 79 10.28 2.13 6.87
CA SER A 79 9.19 3.11 6.95
C SER A 79 7.85 2.47 7.18
N GLY A 80 7.04 3.10 8.03
CA GLY A 80 5.65 2.73 8.22
C GLY A 80 4.82 3.88 8.75
N HIS A 81 3.52 3.88 8.43
CA HIS A 81 2.62 4.93 8.89
C HIS A 81 2.01 4.63 10.25
N THR A 82 1.55 5.67 10.91
CA THR A 82 0.96 5.62 12.26
C THR A 82 -0.51 5.96 12.28
N ASP A 83 -1.03 6.59 11.23
CA ASP A 83 -2.46 6.85 11.07
C ASP A 83 -3.22 5.58 10.67
N VAL A 84 -4.53 5.61 10.81
CA VAL A 84 -5.43 4.50 10.49
C VAL A 84 -6.75 5.04 9.95
N VAL A 85 -7.41 4.28 9.07
CA VAL A 85 -8.73 4.63 8.53
C VAL A 85 -9.81 4.68 9.61
N PRO A 86 -10.93 5.41 9.38
CA PRO A 86 -12.10 5.44 10.26
C PRO A 86 -12.69 4.05 10.55
N ILE A 87 -13.43 3.97 11.63
CA ILE A 87 -14.08 2.74 12.09
C ILE A 87 -15.60 2.91 12.17
N GLU A 88 -16.30 1.80 11.97
CA GLU A 88 -17.73 1.65 12.28
C GLU A 88 -17.85 0.78 13.55
N ARG A 89 -17.74 1.42 14.73
CA ARG A 89 -17.56 0.75 16.04
C ARG A 89 -18.60 -0.33 16.31
N ASP A 90 -19.86 -0.12 15.90
CA ASP A 90 -20.98 -1.05 16.13
C ASP A 90 -20.84 -2.39 15.39
N HIS A 91 -19.93 -2.48 14.41
CA HIS A 91 -19.66 -3.68 13.64
C HIS A 91 -18.44 -4.48 14.13
N TRP A 92 -17.78 -4.03 15.23
CA TRP A 92 -16.64 -4.71 15.78
C TRP A 92 -17.03 -5.63 16.94
N ALA A 93 -16.50 -6.85 16.94
CA ALA A 93 -16.72 -7.81 18.03
C ALA A 93 -15.95 -7.42 19.32
N HIS A 94 -14.84 -6.68 19.18
CA HIS A 94 -14.01 -6.18 20.28
C HIS A 94 -13.70 -4.71 20.08
N ASP A 95 -13.25 -4.01 21.14
CA ASP A 95 -12.90 -2.59 21.02
C ASP A 95 -11.77 -2.41 19.98
N PRO A 96 -12.01 -1.66 18.87
CA PRO A 96 -11.02 -1.46 17.82
C PRO A 96 -9.74 -0.74 18.27
N PHE A 97 -9.77 -0.11 19.45
CA PHE A 97 -8.59 0.52 20.06
C PHE A 97 -8.23 -0.10 21.42
N GLY A 98 -8.82 -1.26 21.77
CA GLY A 98 -8.50 -1.97 23.01
C GLY A 98 -7.11 -2.61 23.01
N GLY A 99 -6.60 -3.02 21.85
CA GLY A 99 -5.34 -3.74 21.74
C GLY A 99 -5.36 -5.04 22.55
N GLU A 100 -6.47 -5.75 22.54
CA GLU A 100 -6.64 -6.99 23.31
C GLU A 100 -5.92 -8.15 22.60
N VAL A 101 -5.36 -9.04 23.40
CA VAL A 101 -4.75 -10.29 22.88
C VAL A 101 -5.73 -11.43 23.12
N ILE A 102 -6.41 -11.86 22.05
CA ILE A 102 -7.45 -12.88 22.09
C ILE A 102 -7.11 -13.98 21.08
N ASP A 103 -7.17 -15.24 21.52
CA ASP A 103 -6.89 -16.43 20.70
C ASP A 103 -5.55 -16.35 19.96
N GLY A 104 -4.53 -15.77 20.60
CA GLY A 104 -3.17 -15.66 20.05
C GLY A 104 -3.04 -14.60 18.95
N ALA A 105 -3.96 -13.64 18.86
CA ALA A 105 -3.88 -12.49 17.96
C ALA A 105 -4.09 -11.18 18.74
N VAL A 106 -3.41 -10.11 18.32
CA VAL A 106 -3.66 -8.74 18.78
C VAL A 106 -4.80 -8.17 17.94
N TRP A 107 -5.90 -7.80 18.59
CA TRP A 107 -7.07 -7.23 17.96
C TRP A 107 -7.05 -5.71 18.00
N GLY A 108 -7.43 -5.09 16.91
CA GLY A 108 -7.62 -3.64 16.80
C GLY A 108 -7.28 -3.07 15.44
N ARG A 109 -7.80 -1.86 15.18
CA ARG A 109 -7.53 -1.09 13.96
C ARG A 109 -6.05 -0.71 13.88
N GLY A 110 -5.44 -0.95 12.72
CA GLY A 110 -4.02 -0.70 12.48
C GLY A 110 -3.11 -1.88 12.84
N THR A 111 -3.65 -3.00 13.32
CA THR A 111 -2.80 -4.18 13.62
C THR A 111 -2.19 -4.79 12.37
N LEU A 112 -2.88 -4.74 11.22
CA LEU A 112 -2.39 -5.17 9.90
C LEU A 112 -1.99 -4.00 9.01
N ASP A 113 -2.62 -2.81 9.21
CA ASP A 113 -2.42 -1.64 8.37
C ASP A 113 -2.19 -0.38 9.24
N MET A 114 -0.91 0.01 9.57
CA MET A 114 0.26 -0.90 9.51
C MET A 114 1.05 -0.88 10.83
N LYS A 115 0.43 -0.49 11.98
CA LYS A 115 1.11 -0.38 13.30
C LYS A 115 1.80 -1.69 13.73
N GLY A 116 1.22 -2.86 13.33
CA GLY A 116 1.83 -4.16 13.61
C GLY A 116 3.18 -4.33 12.92
N PHE A 117 3.24 -3.96 11.65
CA PHE A 117 4.49 -4.03 10.88
C PHE A 117 5.49 -2.96 11.32
N LEU A 118 5.02 -1.76 11.66
CA LEU A 118 5.85 -0.72 12.27
C LEU A 118 6.45 -1.18 13.60
N ALA A 119 5.70 -1.89 14.44
CA ALA A 119 6.20 -2.48 15.68
C ALA A 119 7.29 -3.54 15.42
N MET A 120 7.14 -4.35 14.34
CA MET A 120 8.18 -5.29 13.93
C MET A 120 9.43 -4.57 13.41
N TYR A 121 9.29 -3.49 12.64
CA TYR A 121 10.42 -2.67 12.20
C TYR A 121 11.13 -2.01 13.37
N LEU A 122 10.38 -1.45 14.33
CA LEU A 122 10.93 -0.93 15.57
C LEU A 122 11.74 -2.00 16.30
N GLN A 123 11.20 -3.21 16.44
CA GLN A 123 11.87 -4.29 17.17
C GLN A 123 13.22 -4.68 16.57
N VAL A 124 13.30 -4.85 15.24
CA VAL A 124 14.58 -5.17 14.61
C VAL A 124 15.56 -4.01 14.63
N PHE A 125 15.05 -2.77 14.61
CA PHE A 125 15.85 -1.55 14.77
C PHE A 125 16.48 -1.47 16.17
N LEU A 126 15.69 -1.74 17.23
CA LEU A 126 16.17 -1.82 18.61
C LEU A 126 17.19 -2.96 18.78
N GLN A 127 16.89 -4.12 18.20
CA GLN A 127 17.76 -5.28 18.26
C GLN A 127 19.12 -5.02 17.60
N ALA A 128 19.14 -4.31 16.46
CA ALA A 128 20.39 -3.91 15.80
C ALA A 128 21.30 -3.08 16.72
N ARG A 129 20.70 -2.18 17.51
CA ARG A 129 21.41 -1.40 18.53
C ARG A 129 21.90 -2.28 19.70
N ARG A 130 21.03 -3.12 20.27
CA ARG A 130 21.31 -3.98 21.41
C ARG A 130 22.45 -4.96 21.11
N GLU A 131 22.43 -5.58 19.93
CA GLU A 131 23.47 -6.49 19.43
C GLU A 131 24.73 -5.75 18.94
N LYS A 132 24.73 -4.42 18.91
CA LYS A 132 25.83 -3.59 18.41
C LYS A 132 26.32 -4.05 17.03
N LEU A 133 25.35 -4.24 16.10
CA LEU A 133 25.70 -4.67 14.74
C LEU A 133 26.73 -3.73 14.13
N PRO A 134 27.82 -4.27 13.53
CA PRO A 134 28.84 -3.47 12.84
C PRO A 134 28.32 -3.00 11.46
N LEU A 135 27.33 -2.10 11.48
CA LEU A 135 26.66 -1.62 10.29
C LEU A 135 27.59 -0.81 9.38
N LYS A 136 27.63 -1.13 8.10
CA LYS A 136 28.31 -0.35 7.04
C LYS A 136 27.45 0.81 6.52
N ARG A 137 26.18 0.83 6.86
CA ARG A 137 25.22 1.88 6.53
C ARG A 137 24.38 2.29 7.72
N ASP A 138 23.93 3.53 7.73
CA ASP A 138 22.95 3.92 8.72
C ASP A 138 21.65 3.16 8.50
N LEU A 139 21.00 2.79 9.59
CA LEU A 139 19.64 2.26 9.58
C LEU A 139 18.71 3.40 10.03
N ILE A 140 17.69 3.69 9.23
CA ILE A 140 16.71 4.74 9.49
C ILE A 140 15.36 4.08 9.78
N LEU A 141 14.72 4.45 10.88
CA LEU A 141 13.32 4.13 11.17
C LEU A 141 12.51 5.40 10.99
N ALA A 142 11.54 5.39 10.07
CA ALA A 142 10.58 6.47 9.86
C ALA A 142 9.17 5.98 10.21
N ALA A 143 8.55 6.61 11.21
CA ALA A 143 7.16 6.45 11.54
C ALA A 143 6.43 7.71 11.06
N VAL A 144 5.66 7.58 9.98
CA VAL A 144 5.10 8.72 9.25
C VAL A 144 3.61 8.90 9.49
N ALA A 145 3.13 10.11 9.27
CA ALA A 145 1.71 10.46 9.29
C ALA A 145 1.09 10.32 7.90
N ASP A 146 -0.25 10.36 7.83
CA ASP A 146 -1.04 10.73 6.63
C ASP A 146 -0.93 9.80 5.42
N GLU A 147 -0.57 8.55 5.62
CA GLU A 147 -0.56 7.60 4.49
C GLU A 147 -1.97 7.37 3.95
N GLU A 148 -2.94 7.18 4.85
CA GLU A 148 -4.33 6.84 4.56
C GLU A 148 -5.15 7.98 3.92
N ALA A 149 -4.62 9.22 3.90
CA ALA A 149 -5.36 10.36 3.37
C ALA A 149 -4.59 11.19 2.31
N GLY A 150 -3.42 10.74 1.86
CA GLY A 150 -2.75 11.33 0.70
C GLY A 150 -1.33 11.83 0.87
N PHE A 151 -0.63 11.45 1.95
CA PHE A 151 0.82 11.63 2.20
C PHE A 151 1.26 13.08 2.50
N ASP A 152 0.38 14.09 2.37
CA ASP A 152 0.73 15.50 2.43
C ASP A 152 1.40 15.92 3.75
N HIS A 153 1.01 15.28 4.87
CA HIS A 153 1.53 15.54 6.21
C HIS A 153 2.60 14.55 6.66
N GLY A 154 2.89 13.51 5.88
CA GLY A 154 3.79 12.41 6.19
C GLY A 154 4.99 12.31 5.27
N SER A 155 5.06 11.22 4.50
CA SER A 155 6.19 10.92 3.61
C SER A 155 6.47 12.01 2.59
N LYS A 156 5.44 12.62 2.00
CA LYS A 156 5.60 13.73 1.07
C LYS A 156 6.21 14.95 1.76
N PHE A 157 5.73 15.30 2.96
CA PHE A 157 6.30 16.41 3.74
C PHE A 157 7.78 16.16 4.06
N LEU A 158 8.14 14.93 4.44
CA LEU A 158 9.53 14.56 4.69
C LEU A 158 10.40 14.68 3.45
N VAL A 159 9.91 14.21 2.29
CA VAL A 159 10.63 14.31 1.01
C VAL A 159 10.84 15.76 0.60
N ASP A 160 9.82 16.60 0.76
CA ASP A 160 9.85 17.98 0.28
C ASP A 160 10.65 18.93 1.23
N HIS A 161 10.62 18.69 2.56
CA HIS A 161 11.16 19.62 3.56
C HIS A 161 12.29 19.03 4.42
N HIS A 162 12.38 17.70 4.57
CA HIS A 162 13.31 17.03 5.50
C HIS A 162 14.05 15.86 4.84
N ARG A 163 14.31 15.94 3.54
CA ARG A 163 14.89 14.86 2.72
C ARG A 163 16.15 14.24 3.32
N SER A 164 17.03 15.06 3.92
CA SER A 164 18.29 14.58 4.54
C SER A 164 18.07 13.61 5.71
N LEU A 165 16.91 13.65 6.36
CA LEU A 165 16.59 12.73 7.46
C LEU A 165 16.28 11.32 6.96
N ILE A 166 15.74 11.19 5.73
CA ILE A 166 15.27 9.93 5.16
C ILE A 166 16.09 9.44 3.97
N GLU A 167 17.12 10.19 3.54
CA GLU A 167 17.94 9.81 2.39
C GLU A 167 18.54 8.42 2.57
N ALA A 168 18.22 7.49 1.66
CA ALA A 168 18.63 6.11 1.69
C ALA A 168 18.89 5.56 0.28
N GLU A 169 19.54 4.40 0.18
CA GLU A 169 19.69 3.65 -1.06
C GLU A 169 18.47 2.78 -1.31
N TYR A 170 18.12 2.02 -0.27
CA TYR A 170 16.98 1.11 -0.24
C TYR A 170 16.08 1.41 0.93
N GLY A 171 14.82 1.00 0.80
CA GLY A 171 13.86 1.03 1.88
C GLY A 171 12.91 -0.16 1.85
N VAL A 172 12.30 -0.43 2.98
CA VAL A 172 11.14 -1.31 3.11
C VAL A 172 9.97 -0.56 3.70
N THR A 173 8.78 -0.90 3.21
CA THR A 173 7.50 -0.42 3.72
C THR A 173 6.50 -1.57 3.72
N GLU A 174 5.22 -1.29 3.94
CA GLU A 174 4.14 -2.28 3.90
C GLU A 174 3.94 -2.93 2.52
N GLY A 175 3.02 -3.88 2.45
CA GLY A 175 2.43 -4.36 1.18
C GLY A 175 3.02 -5.64 0.60
N GLY A 176 3.99 -6.30 1.22
CA GLY A 176 4.55 -7.51 0.63
C GLY A 176 5.15 -8.51 1.61
N ALA A 177 5.56 -9.67 1.10
CA ALA A 177 6.17 -10.80 1.79
C ALA A 177 5.33 -11.45 2.90
N LEU A 178 4.07 -11.06 3.05
CA LEU A 178 3.11 -11.75 3.90
C LEU A 178 2.49 -12.95 3.15
N THR A 179 2.09 -13.98 3.89
CA THR A 179 1.52 -15.19 3.28
C THR A 179 0.16 -14.92 2.65
N MET A 180 0.03 -15.29 1.39
CA MET A 180 -1.25 -15.45 0.71
C MET A 180 -1.51 -16.94 0.45
N HIS A 181 -2.70 -17.43 0.79
CA HIS A 181 -3.09 -18.81 0.52
C HIS A 181 -3.86 -18.90 -0.80
N ALA A 182 -3.34 -19.62 -1.79
CA ALA A 182 -4.00 -19.84 -3.06
C ALA A 182 -3.71 -21.25 -3.60
N ALA A 183 -4.75 -21.95 -4.07
CA ALA A 183 -4.66 -23.30 -4.64
C ALA A 183 -3.86 -24.30 -3.80
N GLY A 184 -4.01 -24.26 -2.47
CA GLY A 184 -3.30 -25.12 -1.51
C GLY A 184 -1.81 -24.80 -1.35
N ARG A 185 -1.35 -23.66 -1.85
CA ARG A 185 0.03 -23.17 -1.75
C ARG A 185 0.10 -21.89 -0.90
N ARG A 186 1.26 -21.66 -0.27
CA ARG A 186 1.60 -20.38 0.35
C ARG A 186 2.39 -19.56 -0.65
N LEU A 187 1.90 -18.35 -0.93
CA LEU A 187 2.52 -17.38 -1.82
C LEU A 187 3.05 -16.22 -0.97
N TYR A 188 4.23 -15.74 -1.31
CA TYR A 188 4.90 -14.61 -0.68
C TYR A 188 5.22 -13.54 -1.75
N PRO A 189 4.26 -12.69 -2.10
CA PRO A 189 4.49 -11.63 -3.05
C PRO A 189 5.30 -10.51 -2.39
N ILE A 190 6.50 -10.23 -2.88
CA ILE A 190 7.30 -9.06 -2.48
C ILE A 190 6.90 -7.91 -3.39
N GLN A 191 6.37 -6.83 -2.82
CA GLN A 191 6.00 -5.66 -3.62
C GLN A 191 7.25 -4.99 -4.17
N VAL A 192 7.30 -4.84 -5.49
CA VAL A 192 8.33 -4.10 -6.21
C VAL A 192 7.74 -2.98 -7.06
N SER A 193 6.43 -2.92 -7.12
CA SER A 193 5.71 -2.00 -7.98
C SER A 193 4.34 -1.69 -7.39
N GLU A 194 3.83 -0.47 -7.63
CA GLU A 194 2.49 -0.06 -7.24
C GLU A 194 1.87 0.88 -8.28
N ARG A 195 0.57 1.01 -8.21
CA ARG A 195 -0.19 1.85 -9.13
C ARG A 195 -0.15 3.31 -8.69
N GLY A 196 -0.15 4.23 -9.67
CA GLY A 196 -0.39 5.64 -9.39
C GLY A 196 -1.88 5.95 -9.26
N VAL A 197 -2.22 6.82 -8.33
CA VAL A 197 -3.56 7.43 -8.24
C VAL A 197 -3.73 8.41 -9.40
N CYS A 198 -4.94 8.54 -9.91
CA CYS A 198 -5.28 9.48 -10.97
C CYS A 198 -6.78 9.84 -10.87
N TRP A 199 -7.17 10.48 -9.76
CA TRP A 199 -8.57 10.89 -9.61
C TRP A 199 -8.93 11.97 -10.62
N MET A 200 -10.09 11.83 -11.23
CA MET A 200 -10.56 12.75 -12.28
C MET A 200 -11.97 13.20 -12.02
N ARG A 201 -12.25 14.45 -12.39
CA ARG A 201 -13.61 14.95 -12.58
C ARG A 201 -14.00 14.79 -14.04
N MET A 202 -15.09 14.08 -14.29
CA MET A 202 -15.72 14.03 -15.62
C MET A 202 -16.94 14.94 -15.64
N THR A 203 -16.93 15.94 -16.52
CA THR A 203 -18.02 16.91 -16.65
C THR A 203 -18.75 16.70 -17.99
N ALA A 204 -20.05 16.47 -17.90
CA ALA A 204 -20.98 16.51 -19.03
C ALA A 204 -21.67 17.87 -19.09
N ARG A 205 -21.79 18.45 -20.28
CA ARG A 205 -22.53 19.69 -20.52
C ARG A 205 -23.79 19.43 -21.33
N GLY A 206 -24.79 20.31 -21.17
CA GLY A 206 -26.03 20.29 -21.90
C GLY A 206 -26.76 21.64 -21.81
N ARG A 207 -27.84 21.77 -22.52
CA ARG A 207 -28.66 22.98 -22.50
C ARG A 207 -29.49 23.01 -21.19
N PRO A 208 -29.43 24.08 -20.39
CA PRO A 208 -30.32 24.24 -19.24
C PRO A 208 -31.77 24.49 -19.70
N GLY A 209 -32.73 24.14 -18.83
CA GLY A 209 -34.14 24.33 -19.18
C GLY A 209 -35.10 24.08 -18.04
N HIS A 210 -36.39 24.30 -18.33
CA HIS A 210 -37.48 24.02 -17.40
C HIS A 210 -37.76 22.52 -17.37
N GLY A 211 -37.78 21.88 -16.17
CA GLY A 211 -37.93 20.43 -16.04
C GLY A 211 -39.21 19.84 -16.65
N SER A 212 -40.26 20.65 -16.86
CA SER A 212 -41.49 20.20 -17.52
C SER A 212 -41.39 20.19 -19.06
N ILE A 213 -40.30 20.69 -19.66
CA ILE A 213 -40.08 20.73 -21.11
C ILE A 213 -38.87 19.86 -21.45
N PRO A 214 -39.07 18.52 -21.64
CA PRO A 214 -37.98 17.62 -21.95
C PRO A 214 -37.29 17.98 -23.28
N HIS A 215 -35.95 17.79 -23.30
CA HIS A 215 -35.15 17.88 -24.52
C HIS A 215 -33.98 16.92 -24.48
N ALA A 216 -33.40 16.59 -25.62
CA ALA A 216 -32.35 15.59 -25.73
C ALA A 216 -30.99 16.07 -25.23
N ASP A 217 -30.74 17.38 -25.22
CA ASP A 217 -29.44 17.97 -24.80
C ASP A 217 -29.44 18.24 -23.28
N ASN A 218 -29.50 17.17 -22.48
CA ASN A 218 -29.56 17.18 -21.02
C ASN A 218 -28.27 16.62 -20.42
N ALA A 219 -27.55 17.47 -19.67
CA ALA A 219 -26.26 17.11 -19.07
C ALA A 219 -26.32 15.85 -18.16
N VAL A 220 -27.42 15.67 -17.41
CA VAL A 220 -27.62 14.51 -16.54
C VAL A 220 -27.73 13.23 -17.36
N LEU A 221 -28.49 13.28 -18.47
CA LEU A 221 -28.63 12.11 -19.34
C LEU A 221 -27.34 11.81 -20.10
N HIS A 222 -26.58 12.81 -20.52
CA HIS A 222 -25.27 12.64 -21.14
C HIS A 222 -24.32 11.94 -20.16
N LEU A 223 -24.24 12.39 -18.90
CA LEU A 223 -23.40 11.76 -17.86
C LEU A 223 -23.83 10.31 -17.61
N ALA A 224 -25.12 10.05 -17.42
CA ALA A 224 -25.64 8.71 -17.20
C ALA A 224 -25.28 7.73 -18.33
N GLN A 225 -25.38 8.18 -19.60
CA GLN A 225 -24.96 7.39 -20.76
C GLN A 225 -23.47 7.11 -20.77
N ALA A 226 -22.62 8.07 -20.38
CA ALA A 226 -21.18 7.88 -20.29
C ALA A 226 -20.82 6.84 -19.22
N LEU A 227 -21.43 6.93 -18.03
CA LEU A 227 -21.23 5.97 -16.95
C LEU A 227 -21.67 4.56 -17.33
N GLU A 228 -22.80 4.44 -18.07
CA GLU A 228 -23.25 3.14 -18.58
C GLU A 228 -22.27 2.57 -19.62
N LYS A 229 -21.67 3.41 -20.48
CA LYS A 229 -20.61 2.95 -21.41
C LYS A 229 -19.40 2.45 -20.65
N ILE A 230 -18.94 3.14 -19.57
CA ILE A 230 -17.85 2.69 -18.70
C ILE A 230 -18.19 1.34 -18.08
N ARG A 231 -19.38 1.18 -17.51
CA ARG A 231 -19.85 -0.09 -16.94
C ARG A 231 -19.83 -1.25 -17.96
N ARG A 232 -20.22 -0.99 -19.21
CA ARG A 232 -20.26 -2.02 -20.28
C ARG A 232 -18.87 -2.38 -20.81
N ALA A 233 -17.89 -1.50 -20.67
CA ALA A 233 -16.54 -1.71 -21.21
C ALA A 233 -15.76 -2.84 -20.53
N ARG A 234 -16.28 -3.39 -19.44
CA ARG A 234 -15.70 -4.48 -18.63
C ARG A 234 -14.29 -4.20 -18.09
N HIS A 235 -13.36 -3.77 -18.93
CA HIS A 235 -11.99 -3.36 -18.58
C HIS A 235 -11.44 -2.37 -19.61
N LEU A 236 -10.43 -1.60 -19.22
CA LEU A 236 -9.61 -0.77 -20.10
C LEU A 236 -8.58 -1.63 -20.87
N PRO A 237 -7.85 -1.09 -21.85
CA PRO A 237 -6.81 -1.82 -22.57
C PRO A 237 -5.79 -2.48 -21.65
N VAL A 238 -5.30 -3.66 -22.04
CA VAL A 238 -4.31 -4.44 -21.28
C VAL A 238 -2.92 -3.86 -21.49
N HIS A 239 -2.24 -3.52 -20.41
CA HIS A 239 -0.84 -3.10 -20.35
C HIS A 239 -0.08 -4.01 -19.39
N LEU A 240 0.84 -4.83 -19.90
CA LEU A 240 1.62 -5.72 -19.06
C LEU A 240 2.94 -5.06 -18.65
N THR A 241 3.07 -4.70 -17.38
CA THR A 241 4.31 -4.18 -16.80
C THR A 241 5.42 -5.25 -16.79
N SER A 242 6.66 -4.83 -16.58
CA SER A 242 7.80 -5.77 -16.43
C SER A 242 7.59 -6.64 -15.18
N THR A 243 7.10 -6.05 -14.10
CA THR A 243 6.77 -6.74 -12.85
C THR A 243 5.73 -7.83 -13.06
N PHE A 244 4.61 -7.53 -13.74
CA PHE A 244 3.58 -8.54 -13.99
C PHE A 244 4.12 -9.71 -14.83
N ARG A 245 4.87 -9.42 -15.90
CA ARG A 245 5.47 -10.47 -16.74
C ARG A 245 6.42 -11.36 -15.95
N ARG A 246 7.21 -10.76 -15.04
CA ARG A 246 8.12 -11.50 -14.18
C ARG A 246 7.38 -12.31 -13.12
N MET A 247 6.37 -11.73 -12.47
CA MET A 247 5.51 -12.45 -11.53
C MET A 247 4.94 -13.73 -12.17
N MET A 248 4.39 -13.63 -13.38
CA MET A 248 3.88 -14.78 -14.11
C MET A 248 4.98 -15.79 -14.46
N ALA A 249 6.16 -15.33 -14.87
CA ALA A 249 7.29 -16.21 -15.19
C ALA A 249 7.80 -16.98 -13.97
N GLU A 250 7.98 -16.32 -12.83
CA GLU A 250 8.45 -16.95 -11.59
C GLU A 250 7.41 -17.93 -11.03
N THR A 251 6.14 -17.53 -11.03
CA THR A 251 5.03 -18.40 -10.60
C THR A 251 4.94 -19.64 -11.51
N ALA A 252 5.04 -19.46 -12.81
CA ALA A 252 5.01 -20.56 -13.79
C ALA A 252 6.17 -21.55 -13.56
N ARG A 253 7.36 -21.05 -13.34
CA ARG A 253 8.56 -21.88 -13.07
C ARG A 253 8.41 -22.70 -11.79
N GLN A 254 7.89 -22.11 -10.73
CA GLN A 254 7.72 -22.76 -9.43
C GLN A 254 6.58 -23.77 -9.42
N LEU A 255 5.51 -23.57 -10.23
CA LEU A 255 4.38 -24.49 -10.30
C LEU A 255 4.65 -25.69 -11.24
N GLY A 256 5.53 -25.56 -12.24
CA GLY A 256 5.82 -26.62 -13.20
C GLY A 256 4.65 -26.96 -14.13
N PHE A 257 4.83 -28.04 -14.92
CA PHE A 257 3.80 -28.52 -15.85
C PHE A 257 2.70 -29.32 -15.11
N PRO A 258 1.40 -29.20 -15.51
CA PRO A 258 0.86 -28.37 -16.60
C PRO A 258 0.44 -26.94 -16.17
N LEU A 259 0.29 -26.68 -14.87
CA LEU A 259 -0.24 -25.42 -14.36
C LEU A 259 0.67 -24.22 -14.70
N GLY A 260 2.00 -24.44 -14.63
CA GLY A 260 2.96 -23.41 -15.00
C GLY A 260 2.83 -22.95 -16.46
N LEU A 261 2.48 -23.86 -17.39
CA LEU A 261 2.22 -23.48 -18.78
C LEU A 261 1.03 -22.51 -18.88
N ALA A 262 -0.07 -22.82 -18.19
CA ALA A 262 -1.27 -21.96 -18.18
C ALA A 262 -0.95 -20.55 -17.62
N ILE A 263 -0.19 -20.46 -16.53
CA ILE A 263 0.25 -19.20 -15.96
C ILE A 263 1.20 -18.43 -16.91
N ALA A 264 2.12 -19.14 -17.59
CA ALA A 264 3.04 -18.51 -18.55
C ALA A 264 2.30 -17.84 -19.73
N MET A 265 1.14 -18.33 -20.14
CA MET A 265 0.32 -17.75 -21.20
C MET A 265 -0.22 -16.36 -20.83
N LEU A 266 -0.40 -16.05 -19.52
CA LEU A 266 -0.80 -14.72 -19.05
C LEU A 266 0.26 -13.62 -19.29
N ARG A 267 1.42 -13.96 -19.83
CA ARG A 267 2.42 -12.99 -20.29
C ARG A 267 2.08 -12.39 -21.67
N SER A 268 1.00 -12.86 -22.30
CA SER A 268 0.47 -12.31 -23.55
C SER A 268 -0.70 -11.35 -23.26
N PRO A 269 -0.67 -10.08 -23.72
CA PRO A 269 -1.79 -9.15 -23.56
C PRO A 269 -3.11 -9.67 -24.14
N ALA A 270 -3.05 -10.38 -25.28
CA ALA A 270 -4.24 -10.93 -25.91
C ALA A 270 -4.89 -12.03 -25.05
N VAL A 271 -4.07 -12.90 -24.43
CA VAL A 271 -4.58 -13.94 -23.51
C VAL A 271 -5.19 -13.29 -22.26
N VAL A 272 -4.53 -12.29 -21.67
CA VAL A 272 -5.06 -11.58 -20.49
C VAL A 272 -6.39 -10.91 -20.84
N SER A 273 -6.50 -10.22 -22.00
CA SER A 273 -7.75 -9.60 -22.42
C SER A 273 -8.86 -10.63 -22.56
N LEU A 274 -8.59 -11.77 -23.22
CA LEU A 274 -9.56 -12.85 -23.35
C LEU A 274 -9.99 -13.41 -21.99
N VAL A 275 -9.06 -13.62 -21.07
CA VAL A 275 -9.35 -14.09 -19.71
C VAL A 275 -10.22 -13.08 -18.97
N LEU A 276 -9.91 -11.79 -19.03
CA LEU A 276 -10.71 -10.72 -18.41
C LEU A 276 -12.13 -10.66 -18.99
N ASP A 277 -12.30 -10.91 -20.30
CA ASP A 277 -13.62 -10.95 -20.93
C ASP A 277 -14.47 -12.14 -20.47
N LEU A 278 -13.83 -13.27 -20.19
CA LEU A 278 -14.50 -14.51 -19.78
C LEU A 278 -14.76 -14.59 -18.26
N MET A 279 -13.98 -13.87 -17.45
CA MET A 279 -14.12 -13.91 -15.99
C MET A 279 -15.42 -13.27 -15.48
N PRO A 280 -16.06 -13.85 -14.44
CA PRO A 280 -17.13 -13.19 -13.70
C PRO A 280 -16.68 -11.83 -13.15
N ALA A 281 -17.60 -10.87 -12.99
CA ALA A 281 -17.30 -9.52 -12.55
C ALA A 281 -16.60 -9.48 -11.17
N GLU A 282 -17.06 -10.35 -10.25
CA GLU A 282 -16.56 -10.42 -8.87
C GLU A 282 -15.09 -10.86 -8.78
N SER A 283 -14.64 -11.71 -9.69
CA SER A 283 -13.27 -12.25 -9.69
C SER A 283 -12.31 -11.52 -10.62
N ARG A 284 -12.83 -10.70 -11.54
CA ARG A 284 -12.04 -9.96 -12.56
C ARG A 284 -11.17 -8.88 -11.95
N GLY A 285 -11.67 -8.21 -10.87
CA GLY A 285 -11.11 -6.98 -10.34
C GLY A 285 -9.60 -7.04 -10.04
N LEU A 286 -9.13 -8.11 -9.41
CA LEU A 286 -7.72 -8.24 -9.05
C LEU A 286 -6.82 -8.37 -10.30
N LEU A 287 -7.18 -9.22 -11.28
CA LEU A 287 -6.39 -9.36 -12.50
C LEU A 287 -6.42 -8.07 -13.33
N ALA A 288 -7.58 -7.42 -13.45
CA ALA A 288 -7.71 -6.14 -14.12
C ALA A 288 -6.84 -5.06 -13.47
N SER A 289 -6.84 -4.97 -12.13
CA SER A 289 -6.02 -3.98 -11.41
C SER A 289 -4.51 -4.15 -11.63
N MET A 290 -4.03 -5.34 -11.93
CA MET A 290 -2.62 -5.61 -12.20
C MET A 290 -2.23 -5.49 -13.69
N THR A 291 -3.21 -5.42 -14.60
CA THR A 291 -2.96 -5.52 -16.05
C THR A 291 -3.60 -4.43 -16.89
N THR A 292 -4.44 -3.58 -16.30
CA THR A 292 -5.10 -2.45 -16.98
C THR A 292 -5.04 -1.19 -16.11
N ASN A 293 -5.12 -0.02 -16.72
CA ASN A 293 -5.62 1.14 -15.98
C ASN A 293 -7.05 0.85 -15.53
N THR A 294 -7.51 1.48 -14.46
CA THR A 294 -8.89 1.28 -13.99
C THR A 294 -9.61 2.60 -13.85
N VAL A 295 -10.92 2.58 -13.99
CA VAL A 295 -11.81 3.71 -13.81
C VAL A 295 -13.03 3.26 -13.01
N ASN A 296 -13.28 3.92 -11.89
CA ASN A 296 -14.38 3.60 -11.00
C ASN A 296 -15.12 4.88 -10.58
N PRO A 297 -16.39 5.09 -10.99
CA PRO A 297 -17.16 6.25 -10.55
C PRO A 297 -17.46 6.15 -9.05
N THR A 298 -17.10 7.19 -8.27
CA THR A 298 -17.24 7.21 -6.82
C THR A 298 -18.19 8.28 -6.29
N MET A 299 -18.33 9.40 -7.03
CA MET A 299 -19.22 10.48 -6.63
C MET A 299 -20.00 11.02 -7.85
N LEU A 300 -21.23 11.51 -7.63
CA LEU A 300 -22.08 12.14 -8.62
C LEU A 300 -22.65 13.44 -8.08
N GLN A 301 -22.64 14.49 -8.92
CA GLN A 301 -23.23 15.78 -8.60
C GLN A 301 -23.91 16.37 -9.82
N ALA A 302 -25.20 16.73 -9.70
CA ALA A 302 -25.96 17.39 -10.76
C ALA A 302 -27.19 18.11 -10.22
N GLY A 303 -27.49 19.30 -10.79
CA GLY A 303 -28.68 20.08 -10.49
C GLY A 303 -28.73 20.69 -9.09
N LEU A 304 -29.50 21.75 -8.94
CA LEU A 304 -29.70 22.47 -7.68
C LEU A 304 -31.15 22.50 -7.26
N LYS A 305 -32.08 22.26 -8.20
CA LYS A 305 -33.53 22.39 -8.00
C LYS A 305 -34.29 21.41 -8.88
N ALA A 306 -35.31 20.77 -8.36
CA ALA A 306 -36.03 19.67 -9.00
C ALA A 306 -36.71 20.06 -10.35
N ASN A 307 -37.10 21.32 -10.53
CA ASN A 307 -37.77 21.78 -11.75
C ASN A 307 -36.84 22.50 -12.76
N VAL A 308 -35.50 22.35 -12.62
CA VAL A 308 -34.50 22.95 -13.50
C VAL A 308 -33.61 21.87 -14.07
N ILE A 309 -33.50 21.77 -15.38
CA ILE A 309 -32.50 20.95 -16.07
C ILE A 309 -31.16 21.69 -15.97
N PRO A 310 -30.11 21.09 -15.36
CA PRO A 310 -28.83 21.78 -15.21
C PRO A 310 -28.03 21.83 -16.51
N SER A 311 -27.16 22.83 -16.61
CA SER A 311 -26.22 22.98 -17.73
C SER A 311 -25.02 22.01 -17.62
N GLU A 312 -24.75 21.53 -16.41
CA GLU A 312 -23.62 20.62 -16.13
C GLU A 312 -24.03 19.48 -15.18
N ALA A 313 -23.40 18.32 -15.37
CA ALA A 313 -23.45 17.17 -14.47
C ALA A 313 -22.03 16.60 -14.35
N GLN A 314 -21.63 16.21 -13.14
CA GLN A 314 -20.27 15.81 -12.84
C GLN A 314 -20.21 14.44 -12.17
N ALA A 315 -19.17 13.67 -12.49
CA ALA A 315 -18.77 12.46 -11.76
C ALA A 315 -17.33 12.57 -11.32
N THR A 316 -17.02 12.15 -10.08
CA THR A 316 -15.66 11.86 -9.68
C THR A 316 -15.36 10.42 -10.02
N LEU A 317 -14.23 10.21 -10.69
CA LEU A 317 -13.73 8.90 -11.10
C LEU A 317 -12.45 8.60 -10.29
N ASP A 318 -12.45 7.53 -9.47
CA ASP A 318 -11.21 6.94 -8.97
C ASP A 318 -10.57 6.16 -10.11
N CYS A 319 -9.61 6.78 -10.76
CA CYS A 319 -8.77 6.15 -11.76
C CYS A 319 -7.45 5.75 -11.12
N ARG A 320 -6.97 4.55 -11.50
CA ARG A 320 -5.64 4.08 -11.12
C ARG A 320 -4.87 3.75 -12.39
N LYS A 321 -3.65 4.25 -12.49
CA LYS A 321 -2.77 4.02 -13.64
C LYS A 321 -1.65 3.06 -13.31
N LEU A 322 -1.31 2.20 -14.26
CA LEU A 322 -0.16 1.32 -14.14
C LEU A 322 1.16 2.11 -14.21
N PRO A 323 2.25 1.61 -13.64
CA PRO A 323 3.57 2.18 -13.84
C PRO A 323 3.89 2.39 -15.33
N GLY A 324 4.50 3.52 -15.64
CA GLY A 324 4.80 3.92 -17.02
C GLY A 324 3.62 4.51 -17.80
N GLN A 325 2.40 4.53 -17.24
CA GLN A 325 1.25 5.19 -17.85
C GLN A 325 1.13 6.64 -17.37
N SER A 326 0.79 7.55 -18.29
CA SER A 326 0.55 8.95 -18.00
C SER A 326 -0.93 9.23 -17.71
N VAL A 327 -1.24 10.44 -17.24
CA VAL A 327 -2.62 10.93 -17.07
C VAL A 327 -3.34 10.97 -18.43
N GLU A 328 -2.62 11.40 -19.45
CA GLU A 328 -3.14 11.51 -20.84
C GLU A 328 -3.47 10.15 -21.43
N ASP A 329 -2.74 9.09 -21.04
CA ASP A 329 -3.07 7.72 -21.46
C ASP A 329 -4.42 7.30 -20.88
N VAL A 330 -4.63 7.50 -19.58
CA VAL A 330 -5.90 7.19 -18.91
C VAL A 330 -7.06 8.01 -19.50
N GLN A 331 -6.86 9.32 -19.69
CA GLN A 331 -7.86 10.17 -20.34
C GLN A 331 -8.21 9.69 -21.74
N ARG A 332 -7.21 9.28 -22.52
CA ARG A 332 -7.39 8.76 -23.89
C ARG A 332 -8.21 7.47 -23.89
N GLU A 333 -7.94 6.58 -22.95
CA GLU A 333 -8.67 5.32 -22.80
C GLU A 333 -10.13 5.55 -22.40
N ILE A 334 -10.38 6.45 -21.44
CA ILE A 334 -11.74 6.84 -21.05
C ILE A 334 -12.47 7.46 -22.24
N ARG A 335 -11.85 8.40 -22.96
CA ARG A 335 -12.47 9.05 -24.14
C ARG A 335 -12.81 8.07 -25.27
N ARG A 336 -12.06 7.00 -25.44
CA ARG A 336 -12.40 5.93 -26.42
C ARG A 336 -13.72 5.23 -26.06
N ILE A 337 -14.06 5.16 -24.78
CA ILE A 337 -15.31 4.53 -24.29
C ILE A 337 -16.46 5.53 -24.34
N VAL A 338 -16.29 6.70 -23.74
CA VAL A 338 -17.40 7.65 -23.54
C VAL A 338 -17.60 8.57 -24.74
N GLY A 339 -16.56 8.86 -25.51
CA GLY A 339 -16.52 9.85 -26.60
C GLY A 339 -15.83 11.14 -26.18
N ALA A 340 -15.71 12.09 -27.13
CA ALA A 340 -14.97 13.35 -26.95
C ALA A 340 -15.77 14.46 -26.23
N GLY A 341 -17.05 14.25 -25.96
CA GLY A 341 -17.98 15.28 -25.44
C GLY A 341 -17.88 15.54 -23.94
N PHE A 342 -16.84 15.05 -23.26
CA PHE A 342 -16.66 15.17 -21.82
C PHE A 342 -15.33 15.82 -21.48
N ASP A 343 -15.35 16.78 -20.53
CA ASP A 343 -14.12 17.27 -19.92
C ASP A 343 -13.66 16.27 -18.88
N LEU A 344 -12.36 15.93 -18.90
CA LEU A 344 -11.70 15.08 -17.93
C LEU A 344 -10.59 15.90 -17.27
N GLU A 345 -10.82 16.33 -16.04
CA GLU A 345 -9.90 17.15 -15.25
C GLU A 345 -9.25 16.30 -14.16
N PRO A 346 -7.91 16.21 -14.10
CA PRO A 346 -7.25 15.53 -12.98
C PRO A 346 -7.44 16.31 -11.68
N LEU A 347 -7.82 15.63 -10.61
CA LEU A 347 -8.02 16.19 -9.27
C LEU A 347 -6.83 15.89 -8.35
N HIS A 348 -6.35 14.63 -8.38
CA HIS A 348 -5.22 14.18 -7.60
C HIS A 348 -4.44 13.14 -8.40
N VAL A 349 -3.12 13.28 -8.44
CA VAL A 349 -2.24 12.41 -9.23
C VAL A 349 -1.00 12.05 -8.43
N THR A 350 -0.72 10.74 -8.29
CA THR A 350 0.56 10.24 -7.79
C THR A 350 1.31 9.46 -8.88
N LEU A 351 2.58 9.19 -8.66
CA LEU A 351 3.36 8.33 -9.55
C LEU A 351 3.03 6.86 -9.24
N GLY A 352 2.95 6.03 -10.29
CA GLY A 352 3.10 4.59 -10.11
C GLY A 352 4.59 4.26 -9.99
N THR A 353 4.94 3.31 -9.13
CA THR A 353 6.33 2.92 -8.92
C THR A 353 6.64 1.58 -9.57
N GLU A 354 7.87 1.39 -10.03
CA GLU A 354 8.39 0.09 -10.44
C GLU A 354 9.89 0.03 -10.17
N PHE A 355 10.29 -0.84 -9.24
CA PHE A 355 11.67 -1.04 -8.82
C PHE A 355 12.22 -2.37 -9.36
N PRO A 356 13.56 -2.48 -9.58
CA PRO A 356 14.15 -3.69 -10.13
C PRO A 356 14.01 -4.90 -9.20
N ALA A 357 13.31 -5.93 -9.65
CA ALA A 357 13.25 -7.22 -8.94
C ALA A 357 14.55 -8.05 -9.08
N GLU A 358 15.59 -7.51 -9.71
CA GLU A 358 16.94 -8.06 -9.82
C GLU A 358 17.97 -7.36 -8.93
N SER A 359 17.57 -6.31 -8.19
CA SER A 359 18.50 -5.55 -7.36
C SER A 359 19.18 -6.46 -6.32
N PRO A 360 20.39 -6.13 -5.86
CA PRO A 360 21.02 -6.84 -4.75
C PRO A 360 20.14 -6.91 -3.51
N PHE A 361 19.40 -5.83 -3.22
CA PHE A 361 18.53 -5.77 -2.06
C PHE A 361 17.28 -6.66 -2.22
N TYR A 362 16.65 -6.68 -3.41
CA TYR A 362 15.54 -7.60 -3.66
C TYR A 362 15.96 -9.06 -3.47
N ARG A 363 17.17 -9.44 -3.88
CA ARG A 363 17.68 -10.81 -3.64
C ARG A 363 17.77 -11.16 -2.16
N ILE A 364 18.20 -10.22 -1.32
CA ILE A 364 18.22 -10.41 0.14
C ILE A 364 16.80 -10.65 0.66
N LEU A 365 15.81 -9.87 0.20
CA LEU A 365 14.40 -10.04 0.59
C LEU A 365 13.86 -11.42 0.15
N ASP A 366 14.11 -11.82 -1.10
CA ASP A 366 13.68 -13.12 -1.66
C ASP A 366 14.30 -14.29 -0.86
N GLU A 367 15.60 -14.23 -0.59
CA GLU A 367 16.31 -15.28 0.17
C GLU A 367 15.85 -15.37 1.62
N ALA A 368 15.67 -14.24 2.32
CA ALA A 368 15.14 -14.20 3.67
C ALA A 368 13.73 -14.83 3.74
N THR A 369 12.87 -14.52 2.75
CA THR A 369 11.53 -15.10 2.66
C THR A 369 11.58 -16.62 2.43
N ARG A 370 12.45 -17.10 1.54
CA ARG A 370 12.62 -18.55 1.29
C ARG A 370 13.18 -19.30 2.48
N ARG A 371 14.03 -18.66 3.28
CA ARG A 371 14.53 -19.27 4.54
C ARG A 371 13.45 -19.31 5.60
N MET A 372 12.59 -18.28 5.67
CA MET A 372 11.43 -18.27 6.58
C MET A 372 10.43 -19.38 6.25
N ASP A 373 10.15 -19.62 4.97
CA ASP A 373 9.26 -20.71 4.50
C ASP A 373 9.79 -21.38 3.24
N PRO A 374 10.60 -22.47 3.38
CA PRO A 374 11.16 -23.19 2.23
C PRO A 374 10.12 -23.81 1.28
N GLY A 375 8.89 -24.02 1.75
CA GLY A 375 7.76 -24.51 0.94
C GLY A 375 6.92 -23.42 0.26
N GLY A 376 7.22 -22.16 0.52
CA GLY A 376 6.52 -21.00 -0.02
C GLY A 376 6.98 -20.64 -1.44
N LEU A 377 6.07 -20.04 -2.20
CA LEU A 377 6.36 -19.52 -3.54
C LEU A 377 6.60 -18.03 -3.45
N VAL A 378 7.84 -17.59 -3.67
CA VAL A 378 8.21 -16.16 -3.62
C VAL A 378 8.21 -15.59 -5.04
N MET A 379 7.55 -14.42 -5.20
CA MET A 379 7.51 -13.72 -6.49
C MET A 379 7.45 -12.19 -6.30
N PRO A 380 7.94 -11.41 -7.27
CA PRO A 380 7.69 -9.96 -7.27
C PRO A 380 6.22 -9.68 -7.52
N MET A 381 5.70 -8.59 -6.95
CA MET A 381 4.29 -8.22 -7.09
C MET A 381 4.15 -6.73 -7.46
N LEU A 382 3.13 -6.47 -8.31
CA LEU A 382 2.55 -5.15 -8.49
C LEU A 382 1.37 -5.01 -7.52
N MET A 383 1.48 -4.07 -6.58
CA MET A 383 0.43 -3.75 -5.62
C MET A 383 -0.72 -3.00 -6.32
N PRO A 384 -1.99 -3.41 -6.15
CA PRO A 384 -3.12 -2.68 -6.70
C PRO A 384 -3.38 -1.31 -6.07
N GLY A 385 -2.96 -1.13 -4.82
CA GLY A 385 -3.00 0.13 -4.08
C GLY A 385 -1.82 1.05 -4.36
N ALA A 386 -1.67 2.08 -3.54
CA ALA A 386 -0.53 2.98 -3.46
C ALA A 386 -0.08 3.03 -2.00
N THR A 387 1.19 3.29 -1.76
CA THR A 387 1.80 3.44 -0.44
C THR A 387 2.74 4.64 -0.43
N ASP A 388 3.40 4.92 0.69
CA ASP A 388 4.47 5.90 0.80
C ASP A 388 5.63 5.69 -0.20
N ALA A 389 5.74 4.51 -0.83
CA ALA A 389 6.81 4.19 -1.76
C ALA A 389 6.87 5.15 -2.97
N SER A 390 5.72 5.71 -3.40
CA SER A 390 5.67 6.71 -4.47
C SER A 390 6.43 7.99 -4.10
N GLU A 391 6.32 8.44 -2.86
CA GLU A 391 6.99 9.64 -2.38
C GLU A 391 8.49 9.38 -2.17
N TYR A 392 8.86 8.24 -1.60
CA TYR A 392 10.25 7.86 -1.46
C TYR A 392 10.98 7.67 -2.82
N GLN A 393 10.25 7.21 -3.85
CA GLN A 393 10.80 7.17 -5.21
C GLN A 393 11.18 8.57 -5.72
N ARG A 394 10.40 9.61 -5.41
CA ARG A 394 10.75 11.02 -5.73
C ARG A 394 12.06 11.45 -5.06
N ALA A 395 12.35 10.89 -3.90
CA ALA A 395 13.64 11.09 -3.22
C ALA A 395 14.79 10.24 -3.78
N GLY A 396 14.53 9.36 -4.76
CA GLY A 396 15.53 8.46 -5.36
C GLY A 396 15.84 7.23 -4.51
N ILE A 397 14.92 6.83 -3.62
CA ILE A 397 15.03 5.64 -2.78
C ILE A 397 14.31 4.48 -3.48
N GLN A 398 14.96 3.30 -3.56
CA GLN A 398 14.31 2.08 -4.04
C GLN A 398 13.59 1.40 -2.88
N VAL A 399 12.26 1.47 -2.85
CA VAL A 399 11.45 0.95 -1.73
C VAL A 399 10.69 -0.30 -2.14
N TYR A 400 10.75 -1.31 -1.31
CA TYR A 400 10.08 -2.59 -1.50
C TYR A 400 9.06 -2.80 -0.38
N GLY A 401 7.85 -3.28 -0.72
CA GLY A 401 6.91 -3.73 0.29
C GLY A 401 7.39 -5.05 0.89
N PHE A 402 7.72 -5.04 2.18
CA PHE A 402 8.31 -6.21 2.84
C PHE A 402 7.92 -6.29 4.31
N THR A 403 6.83 -6.98 4.57
CA THR A 403 6.28 -7.28 5.91
C THR A 403 6.19 -8.81 6.09
N PRO A 404 7.34 -9.49 6.26
CA PRO A 404 7.40 -10.94 6.21
C PRO A 404 6.70 -11.58 7.41
N GLY A 405 6.06 -12.73 7.17
CA GLY A 405 5.45 -13.53 8.19
C GLY A 405 4.56 -14.63 7.62
N ILE A 406 4.37 -15.70 8.41
CA ILE A 406 3.51 -16.82 8.03
C ILE A 406 2.12 -16.59 8.62
N MET A 407 1.19 -16.19 7.75
CA MET A 407 -0.21 -15.97 8.13
C MET A 407 -0.93 -17.31 8.27
N PRO A 408 -1.66 -17.55 9.38
CA PRO A 408 -2.48 -18.75 9.52
C PRO A 408 -3.57 -18.83 8.45
N PRO A 409 -4.01 -20.05 8.06
CA PRO A 409 -5.17 -20.22 7.20
C PRO A 409 -6.42 -19.53 7.79
N GLY A 410 -7.22 -18.93 6.91
CA GLY A 410 -8.47 -18.24 7.29
C GLY A 410 -8.32 -16.76 7.61
N ILE A 411 -7.11 -16.26 7.82
CA ILE A 411 -6.83 -14.82 7.92
C ILE A 411 -6.41 -14.29 6.55
N VAL A 412 -7.23 -13.41 5.98
CA VAL A 412 -7.01 -12.80 4.67
C VAL A 412 -6.84 -11.30 4.86
N LEU A 413 -5.60 -10.80 4.71
CA LEU A 413 -5.26 -9.38 4.92
C LEU A 413 -6.23 -8.46 4.18
N MET A 414 -6.43 -8.66 2.88
CA MET A 414 -7.29 -7.81 2.04
C MET A 414 -8.78 -7.75 2.47
N LYS A 415 -9.20 -8.60 3.41
CA LYS A 415 -10.55 -8.55 3.99
C LYS A 415 -10.59 -7.86 5.34
N LEU A 416 -9.47 -7.85 6.06
CA LEU A 416 -9.36 -7.30 7.40
C LEU A 416 -8.79 -5.89 7.41
N ALA A 417 -7.76 -5.61 6.60
CA ALA A 417 -7.29 -4.25 6.38
C ALA A 417 -8.45 -3.38 5.88
N HIS A 418 -8.68 -2.24 6.52
CA HIS A 418 -9.86 -1.36 6.34
C HIS A 418 -11.23 -2.02 6.67
N GLY A 419 -11.25 -3.31 7.05
CA GLY A 419 -12.46 -4.03 7.45
C GLY A 419 -12.75 -3.94 8.96
N HIS A 420 -13.70 -4.75 9.41
CA HIS A 420 -13.99 -4.94 10.84
C HIS A 420 -13.16 -6.11 11.39
N ASP A 421 -12.98 -6.13 12.71
CA ASP A 421 -12.29 -7.22 13.42
C ASP A 421 -10.85 -7.48 12.94
N GLU A 422 -10.16 -6.40 12.58
CA GLU A 422 -8.77 -6.41 12.19
C GLU A 422 -7.91 -6.96 13.35
N ARG A 423 -7.01 -7.88 13.02
CA ARG A 423 -6.16 -8.54 14.02
C ARG A 423 -4.91 -9.13 13.43
N LEU A 424 -3.80 -9.04 14.16
CA LEU A 424 -2.51 -9.61 13.77
C LEU A 424 -2.18 -10.83 14.67
N PRO A 425 -2.03 -12.04 14.10
CA PRO A 425 -1.59 -13.21 14.88
C PRO A 425 -0.18 -13.04 15.45
N VAL A 426 0.01 -13.39 16.71
CA VAL A 426 1.33 -13.39 17.36
C VAL A 426 2.30 -14.36 16.66
N SER A 427 1.78 -15.45 16.08
CA SER A 427 2.58 -16.40 15.29
C SER A 427 3.15 -15.78 14.01
N PHE A 428 2.45 -14.79 13.41
CA PHE A 428 2.96 -14.02 12.29
C PHE A 428 4.19 -13.20 12.71
N VAL A 429 4.08 -12.45 13.79
CA VAL A 429 5.21 -11.68 14.37
C VAL A 429 6.40 -12.59 14.66
N ARG A 430 6.15 -13.73 15.34
CA ARG A 430 7.20 -14.72 15.69
C ARG A 430 7.93 -15.25 14.46
N SER A 431 7.23 -15.51 13.36
CA SER A 431 7.86 -16.00 12.13
C SER A 431 8.56 -14.91 11.33
N GLY A 432 8.05 -13.67 11.37
CA GLY A 432 8.54 -12.56 10.57
C GLY A 432 9.77 -11.85 11.13
N LEU A 433 9.88 -11.72 12.45
CA LEU A 433 11.02 -11.03 13.08
C LEU A 433 12.38 -11.60 12.68
N PRO A 434 12.61 -12.95 12.69
CA PRO A 434 13.87 -13.52 12.22
C PRO A 434 14.18 -13.17 10.75
N ALA A 435 13.17 -13.17 9.87
CA ALA A 435 13.35 -12.82 8.46
C ALA A 435 13.72 -11.34 8.28
N LEU A 436 13.04 -10.42 8.98
CA LEU A 436 13.42 -9.01 9.01
C LEU A 436 14.83 -8.79 9.54
N TRP A 437 15.18 -9.46 10.62
CA TRP A 437 16.52 -9.39 11.20
C TRP A 437 17.60 -9.83 10.22
N GLU A 438 17.34 -10.89 9.46
CA GLU A 438 18.26 -11.37 8.45
C GLU A 438 18.48 -10.33 7.34
N VAL A 439 17.39 -9.68 6.89
CA VAL A 439 17.46 -8.56 5.92
C VAL A 439 18.33 -7.42 6.47
N ILE A 440 18.10 -6.99 7.71
CA ILE A 440 18.90 -5.94 8.35
C ILE A 440 20.38 -6.34 8.42
N ARG A 441 20.66 -7.58 8.79
CA ARG A 441 22.04 -8.09 8.88
C ARG A 441 22.72 -8.13 7.51
N GLU A 442 22.10 -8.75 6.50
CA GLU A 442 22.70 -8.92 5.18
C GLU A 442 22.82 -7.62 4.39
N ALA A 443 21.80 -6.74 4.51
CA ALA A 443 21.86 -5.43 3.86
C ALA A 443 22.71 -4.43 4.61
N GLY A 444 22.81 -4.55 5.94
CA GLY A 444 23.54 -3.63 6.82
C GLY A 444 25.04 -3.87 6.87
N LEU A 445 25.47 -5.11 6.65
CA LEU A 445 26.88 -5.52 6.63
C LEU A 445 27.44 -5.54 5.23
#